data_e214b9ed8262b606218a4db8103f841b
#
_entry.id   e214b9ed8262b606218a4db8103f841b
#
_cell.length_a   1.000
_cell.length_b   1.000
_cell.length_c   1.000
_cell.angle_alpha   90.00
_cell.angle_beta   90.00
_cell.angle_gamma   90.00
#
_symmetry.space_group_name_H-M   'P 1'
#
loop_
_entity.id
_entity.type
_entity.pdbx_description
1 polymer ?
#
loop_
_entity_poly.entity_id
_entity_poly.type
_entity_poly.pdbx_seq_one_letter_code
_entity_poly.pdbx_strand_id
1 'polypeptide(L)' 'MSSEESLTNAEDLLARLEAARARLEDTQDPDAAIEILQELAELAKEVEAELQRAKRAAETEAAAPPAEPDAAAG' A
#
# COMPACT_ATOMS: atom_id res chain seq x y z
N MET A 1 5.16 -10.94 -5.89
CA MET A 1 5.12 -10.21 -4.62
C MET A 1 4.23 -10.95 -3.64
N SER A 2 4.68 -11.10 -2.42
CA SER A 2 3.91 -11.81 -1.42
C SER A 2 3.00 -10.85 -0.65
N SER A 3 2.04 -11.42 0.06
CA SER A 3 1.17 -10.62 0.92
C SER A 3 1.96 -9.87 1.98
N GLU A 4 3.00 -10.50 2.50
CA GLU A 4 3.81 -9.86 3.51
C GLU A 4 4.56 -8.67 2.95
N GLU A 5 5.07 -8.78 1.73
CA GLU A 5 5.73 -7.65 1.10
C GLU A 5 4.75 -6.51 0.86
N SER A 6 3.54 -6.85 0.40
CA SER A 6 2.52 -5.82 0.20
C SER A 6 2.16 -5.14 1.49
N LEU A 7 2.07 -5.89 2.57
CA LEU A 7 1.76 -5.29 3.87
C LEU A 7 2.87 -4.35 4.32
N THR A 8 4.12 -4.78 4.17
CA THR A 8 5.25 -3.93 4.54
C THR A 8 5.27 -2.65 3.71
N ASN A 9 5.03 -2.77 2.41
CA ASN A 9 4.98 -1.60 1.55
C ASN A 9 3.86 -0.66 1.95
N ALA A 10 2.70 -1.21 2.30
CA ALA A 10 1.57 -0.40 2.73
C ALA A 10 1.88 0.33 4.02
N GLU A 11 2.54 -0.34 4.95
CA GLU A 11 2.92 0.29 6.21
C GLU A 11 3.91 1.43 5.98
N ASP A 12 4.85 1.24 5.05
CA ASP A 12 5.80 2.27 4.71
C ASP A 12 5.11 3.48 4.08
N LEU A 13 4.16 3.23 3.19
CA LEU A 13 3.40 4.31 2.57
C LEU A 13 2.57 5.05 3.60
N LEU A 14 2.00 4.35 4.55
CA LEU A 14 1.23 4.99 5.60
C LEU A 14 2.12 5.89 6.44
N ALA A 15 3.33 5.45 6.76
CA ALA A 15 4.26 6.26 7.52
C ALA A 15 4.61 7.54 6.76
N ARG A 16 4.79 7.44 5.45
CA ARG A 16 5.08 8.61 4.63
C ARG A 16 3.90 9.56 4.58
N LEU A 17 2.69 9.00 4.50
CA LEU A 17 1.48 9.81 4.52
C LEU A 17 1.38 10.59 5.82
N GLU A 18 1.62 9.92 6.94
CA GLU A 18 1.55 10.57 8.25
C GLU A 18 2.61 11.66 8.36
N ALA A 19 3.80 11.43 7.86
CA ALA A 19 4.85 12.44 7.90
C ALA A 19 4.47 13.66 7.06
N ALA A 20 3.91 13.42 5.89
CA ALA A 20 3.50 14.53 5.02
C ALA A 20 2.35 15.30 5.65
N ARG A 21 1.41 14.59 6.28
CA ARG A 21 0.30 15.25 6.96
C ARG A 21 0.80 16.14 8.08
N ALA A 22 1.76 15.65 8.86
CA ALA A 22 2.32 16.44 9.95
C ALA A 22 3.03 17.69 9.43
N ARG A 23 3.76 17.54 8.33
CA ARG A 23 4.42 18.69 7.73
C ARG A 23 3.40 19.71 7.24
N LEU A 24 2.29 19.24 6.71
CA LEU A 24 1.25 20.14 6.24
C LEU A 24 0.66 20.94 7.40
N GLU A 25 0.45 20.28 8.54
CA GLU A 25 -0.08 20.95 9.71
C GLU A 25 0.85 22.06 10.22
N ASP A 26 2.15 21.84 10.06
CA ASP A 26 3.14 22.81 10.55
C ASP A 26 3.46 23.89 9.54
N THR A 27 2.96 23.79 8.33
CA THR A 27 3.31 24.69 7.25
C THR A 27 2.39 25.90 7.26
N GLN A 28 2.99 27.09 7.15
CA GLN A 28 2.21 28.32 7.04
C GLN A 28 2.41 29.00 5.71
N ASP A 29 3.31 28.47 4.90
CA ASP A 29 3.58 29.01 3.57
C ASP A 29 2.67 28.32 2.56
N PRO A 30 1.82 29.09 1.86
CA PRO A 30 0.87 28.48 0.91
C PRO A 30 1.54 27.67 -0.20
N ASP A 31 2.69 28.14 -0.69
CA ASP A 31 3.36 27.41 -1.76
C ASP A 31 3.88 26.06 -1.26
N ALA A 32 4.45 26.07 -0.06
CA ALA A 32 4.91 24.80 0.52
C ALA A 32 3.74 23.87 0.81
N ALA A 33 2.61 24.43 1.24
CA ALA A 33 1.42 23.62 1.50
C ALA A 33 0.93 22.94 0.22
N ILE A 34 0.97 23.67 -0.90
CA ILE A 34 0.56 23.09 -2.18
C ILE A 34 1.48 21.93 -2.56
N GLU A 35 2.78 22.10 -2.37
CA GLU A 35 3.72 21.03 -2.67
C GLU A 35 3.46 19.79 -1.82
N ILE A 36 3.17 20.00 -0.54
CA ILE A 36 2.88 18.87 0.34
C ILE A 36 1.58 18.19 -0.06
N LEU A 37 0.57 18.97 -0.44
CA LEU A 37 -0.68 18.39 -0.92
C LEU A 37 -0.47 17.58 -2.18
N GLN A 38 0.41 18.03 -3.07
CA GLN A 38 0.74 17.25 -4.26
C GLN A 38 1.44 15.95 -3.88
N GLU A 39 2.32 16.02 -2.90
CA GLU A 39 2.98 14.81 -2.41
C GLU A 39 1.97 13.84 -1.82
N LEU A 40 1.00 14.35 -1.07
CA LEU A 40 -0.05 13.48 -0.50
C LEU A 40 -0.87 12.83 -1.60
N ALA A 41 -1.17 13.56 -2.66
CA ALA A 41 -1.91 12.98 -3.79
C ALA A 41 -1.10 11.86 -4.46
N GLU A 42 0.21 12.05 -4.60
CA GLU A 42 1.07 11.01 -5.15
C GLU A 42 1.09 9.79 -4.25
N LEU A 43 1.20 10.01 -2.94
CA LEU A 43 1.21 8.89 -2.00
C LEU A 43 -0.12 8.16 -2.01
N ALA A 44 -1.22 8.87 -2.18
CA ALA A 44 -2.53 8.22 -2.27
C ALA A 44 -2.59 7.29 -3.47
N LYS A 45 -2.01 7.70 -4.60
CA LYS A 45 -1.96 6.83 -5.77
C LYS A 45 -1.11 5.60 -5.51
N GLU A 46 0.00 5.77 -4.81
CA GLU A 46 0.85 4.63 -4.47
C GLU A 46 0.13 3.67 -3.53
N VAL A 47 -0.65 4.22 -2.58
CA VAL A 47 -1.44 3.38 -1.69
C VAL A 47 -2.45 2.56 -2.50
N GLU A 48 -3.12 3.21 -3.45
CA GLU A 48 -4.07 2.50 -4.30
C GLU A 48 -3.39 1.39 -5.09
N ALA A 49 -2.22 1.68 -5.63
CA ALA A 49 -1.50 0.68 -6.41
C ALA A 49 -1.08 -0.49 -5.52
N GLU A 50 -0.63 -0.18 -4.31
CA GLU A 50 -0.22 -1.23 -3.39
C GLU A 50 -1.41 -2.07 -2.96
N LEU A 51 -2.56 -1.42 -2.75
CA LEU A 51 -3.78 -2.13 -2.39
C LEU A 51 -4.17 -3.11 -3.49
N GLN A 52 -4.06 -2.70 -4.75
CA GLN A 52 -4.35 -3.59 -5.86
C GLN A 52 -3.39 -4.77 -5.90
N ARG A 53 -2.11 -4.50 -5.65
CA ARG A 53 -1.11 -5.58 -5.61
C ARG A 53 -1.40 -6.54 -4.47
N ALA A 54 -1.77 -6.00 -3.31
CA ALA A 54 -2.08 -6.83 -2.16
C ALA A 54 -3.30 -7.70 -2.44
N LYS A 55 -4.30 -7.12 -3.08
CA LYS A 55 -5.50 -7.86 -3.42
C LYS A 55 -5.19 -8.98 -4.37
N ARG A 56 -4.39 -8.71 -5.40
CA ARG A 56 -4.00 -9.76 -6.34
C ARG A 56 -3.19 -10.85 -5.67
N ALA A 57 -2.28 -10.46 -4.78
CA ALA A 57 -1.48 -11.45 -4.08
C ALA A 57 -2.36 -12.34 -3.22
N ALA A 58 -3.32 -11.74 -2.53
CA ALA A 58 -4.24 -12.50 -1.70
C ALA A 58 -5.10 -13.43 -2.55
N GLU A 59 -5.57 -12.96 -3.69
CA GLU A 59 -6.37 -13.77 -4.59
C GLU A 59 -5.56 -14.92 -5.16
N THR A 60 -4.30 -14.65 -5.50
CA THR A 60 -3.43 -15.69 -6.01
C THR A 60 -3.17 -16.74 -4.95
N GLU A 61 -2.91 -16.31 -3.71
CA GLU A 61 -2.69 -17.25 -2.63
C GLU A 61 -3.93 -18.08 -2.34
N ALA A 62 -5.10 -17.43 -2.37
CA ALA A 62 -6.34 -18.13 -2.12
C ALA A 62 -6.69 -19.10 -3.24
N ALA A 63 -6.32 -18.76 -4.47
CA ALA A 63 -6.63 -19.60 -5.61
C ALA A 63 -5.60 -20.68 -5.85
N ALA A 64 -4.49 -20.63 -5.16
CA ALA A 64 -3.44 -21.61 -5.36
C ALA A 64 -3.96 -22.99 -5.02
N PRO A 65 -3.57 -24.00 -5.80
CA PRO A 65 -4.01 -25.36 -5.47
C PRO A 65 -3.44 -25.76 -4.12
N PRO A 66 -4.17 -26.59 -3.39
CA PRO A 66 -3.62 -27.08 -2.12
C PRO A 66 -2.33 -27.84 -2.38
N ALA A 67 -1.44 -27.68 -1.46
CA ALA A 67 -0.19 -28.35 -1.60
C ALA A 67 -0.34 -29.85 -1.62
N GLU A 68 -1.28 -30.35 -0.82
CA GLU A 68 -1.53 -31.71 -0.87
C GLU A 68 -2.50 -31.94 -1.91
N PRO A 69 -2.33 -32.73 -2.56
CA PRO A 69 -3.23 -32.97 -3.51
C PRO A 69 -4.08 -34.01 -3.13
N ASP A 70 -4.26 -33.90 -2.53
CA ASP A 70 -4.89 -34.63 -2.44
C ASP A 70 -5.68 -34.75 -2.63
N ALA A 71 -5.33 -34.38 -2.67
CA ALA A 71 -5.95 -34.44 -2.76
C ALA A 71 -6.42 -35.17 -3.32
N ALA A 72 -6.07 -35.26 -3.51
CA ALA A 72 -6.37 -35.96 -3.99
C ALA A 72 -6.79 -36.85 -3.75
N ALA A 73 -6.57 -36.84 -3.43
CA ALA A 73 -6.84 -37.68 -3.12
C ALA A 73 -7.77 -38.05 -3.48
N GLY A 74 -7.64 -37.96 -3.72
CA GLY A 74 -8.48 -38.35 -3.89
C GLY A 74 -8.92 -38.98 -4.02
#